data_003d67b3dd80c12401deeb80eb6002f1
#
_entry.id   003d67b3dd80c12401deeb80eb6002f1
#
_cell.length_a   1.000
_cell.length_b   1.000
_cell.length_c   1.000
_cell.angle_alpha   90.00
_cell.angle_beta   90.00
_cell.angle_gamma   90.00
#
_symmetry.space_group_name_H-M   'P 1'
#
loop_
_entity.id
_entity.type
_entity.pdbx_description
1 polymer ?
#
loop_
_entity_poly.entity_id
_entity_poly.type
_entity_poly.pdbx_seq_one_letter_code
_entity_poly.pdbx_strand_id
1 'polypeptide(L)'
;MNRWQWSEEIIEAAELDLSLFPEVRSSIDVIGEITNEAARETGLLAGTPVICGGGDGSCAGVGVGCVAPGTAYNYLGSSSWVALTVEKPIVDEQRRTMNWAHVVPGMLHPSGTMQAAGSSYNWMTLQHYFL
;
A
#
# COMPACT_ATOMS: atom_id res chain seq x y z
N MET A 1 -7.38 12.01 0.46
CA MET A 1 -6.37 11.69 -0.55
C MET A 1 -6.14 12.78 -1.61
N ASN A 2 -7.11 13.58 -1.97
CA ASN A 2 -6.94 14.60 -3.01
C ASN A 2 -5.88 15.70 -2.72
N ARG A 3 -5.45 15.84 -1.48
CA ARG A 3 -4.48 16.86 -1.06
C ARG A 3 -3.12 16.29 -0.64
N TRP A 4 -2.95 14.96 -0.60
CA TRP A 4 -1.72 14.29 -0.18
C TRP A 4 -1.19 14.81 1.17
N GLN A 5 -2.11 14.97 2.13
CA GLN A 5 -1.84 15.42 3.49
C GLN A 5 -2.80 14.76 4.46
N TRP A 6 -2.47 14.78 5.73
CA TRP A 6 -3.37 14.37 6.79
C TRP A 6 -4.65 15.21 6.76
N SER A 7 -5.81 14.61 7.03
CA SER A 7 -7.08 15.33 7.14
C SER A 7 -7.21 15.93 8.53
N GLU A 8 -7.09 17.24 8.62
CA GLU A 8 -7.29 17.96 9.89
C GLU A 8 -8.69 17.68 10.47
N GLU A 9 -9.72 17.63 9.63
CA GLU A 9 -11.09 17.32 10.01
C GLU A 9 -11.21 15.93 10.69
N ILE A 10 -10.52 14.90 10.15
CA ILE A 10 -10.56 13.55 10.72
C ILE A 10 -9.75 13.49 12.01
N ILE A 11 -8.61 14.15 12.05
CA ILE A 11 -7.74 14.18 13.24
C ILE A 11 -8.46 14.90 14.39
N GLU A 12 -9.09 16.04 14.10
CA GLU A 12 -9.88 16.80 15.06
C GLU A 12 -11.08 15.99 15.57
N ALA A 13 -11.83 15.35 14.67
CA ALA A 13 -12.95 14.48 15.05
C ALA A 13 -12.55 13.26 15.87
N ALA A 14 -11.31 12.81 15.75
CA ALA A 14 -10.73 11.74 16.55
C ALA A 14 -10.09 12.22 17.86
N GLU A 15 -10.14 13.53 18.15
CA GLU A 15 -9.50 14.15 19.32
C GLU A 15 -8.00 13.87 19.42
N LEU A 16 -7.31 13.82 18.27
CA LEU A 16 -5.87 13.57 18.18
C LEU A 16 -5.10 14.85 17.90
N ASP A 17 -3.84 14.89 18.32
CA ASP A 17 -2.92 15.97 18.00
C ASP A 17 -2.21 15.69 16.67
N LEU A 18 -2.26 16.64 15.73
CA LEU A 18 -1.57 16.54 14.44
C LEU A 18 -0.06 16.33 14.58
N SER A 19 0.54 16.79 15.67
CA SER A 19 1.98 16.60 15.95
C SER A 19 2.38 15.14 16.17
N LEU A 20 1.42 14.25 16.42
CA LEU A 20 1.65 12.80 16.55
C LEU A 20 1.85 12.11 15.20
N PHE A 21 1.52 12.78 14.10
CA PHE A 21 1.58 12.22 12.75
C PHE A 21 2.85 12.64 12.03
N PRO A 22 3.53 11.73 11.34
CA PRO A 22 4.70 12.07 10.55
C PRO A 22 4.33 12.94 9.35
N GLU A 23 5.31 13.63 8.80
CA GLU A 23 5.16 14.36 7.54
C GLU A 23 4.80 13.38 6.41
N VAL A 24 3.83 13.77 5.58
CA VAL A 24 3.49 13.00 4.38
C VAL A 24 4.48 13.32 3.28
N ARG A 25 5.16 12.31 2.77
CA ARG A 25 6.16 12.40 1.70
C ARG A 25 5.78 11.51 0.53
N SER A 26 6.29 11.83 -0.65
CA SER A 26 6.19 10.94 -1.80
C SER A 26 7.00 9.65 -1.57
N SER A 27 6.50 8.53 -2.06
CA SER A 27 7.19 7.23 -1.94
C SER A 27 8.61 7.23 -2.51
N ILE A 28 8.89 8.09 -3.48
CA ILE A 28 10.20 8.21 -4.15
C ILE A 28 11.11 9.27 -3.52
N ASP A 29 10.63 10.03 -2.54
CA ASP A 29 11.44 11.05 -1.88
C ASP A 29 12.55 10.37 -1.06
N VAL A 30 13.75 10.91 -1.16
CA VAL A 30 14.85 10.55 -0.27
C VAL A 30 14.60 11.20 1.09
N ILE A 31 14.42 10.37 2.11
CA ILE A 31 14.11 10.79 3.49
C ILE A 31 15.31 10.71 4.42
N GLY A 32 16.42 10.16 3.97
CA GLY A 32 17.65 10.02 4.74
C GLY A 32 18.70 9.18 4.01
N GLU A 33 19.71 8.79 4.75
CA GLU A 33 20.80 7.95 4.30
C GLU A 33 21.14 6.89 5.36
N ILE A 34 21.74 5.78 4.93
CA ILE A 34 22.25 4.76 5.85
C ILE A 34 23.36 5.38 6.71
N THR A 35 23.14 5.40 8.03
CA THR A 35 24.13 5.90 8.99
C THR A 35 25.31 4.94 9.13
N ASN A 36 26.44 5.43 9.66
CA ASN A 36 27.59 4.57 9.97
C ASN A 36 27.24 3.46 10.99
N GLU A 37 26.31 3.72 11.89
CA GLU A 37 25.82 2.73 12.85
C GLU A 37 25.01 1.63 12.15
N ALA A 38 23.98 2.01 11.37
CA ALA A 38 23.19 1.08 10.58
C ALA A 38 24.05 0.27 9.61
N ALA A 39 25.03 0.89 8.97
CA ALA A 39 25.98 0.20 8.08
C ALA A 39 26.75 -0.91 8.80
N ARG A 40 27.19 -0.68 10.04
CA ARG A 40 27.89 -1.71 10.84
C ARG A 40 26.99 -2.87 11.23
N GLU A 41 25.71 -2.60 11.51
CA GLU A 41 24.75 -3.62 11.94
C GLU A 41 24.19 -4.44 10.77
N THR A 42 23.98 -3.82 9.61
CA THR A 42 23.30 -4.44 8.47
C THR A 42 24.23 -4.90 7.36
N GLY A 43 25.48 -4.39 7.33
CA GLY A 43 26.41 -4.60 6.21
C GLY A 43 26.12 -3.75 4.97
N LEU A 44 25.14 -2.85 5.03
CA LEU A 44 24.86 -1.90 3.95
C LEU A 44 25.93 -0.81 3.90
N LEU A 45 26.09 -0.16 2.74
CA LEU A 45 27.06 0.93 2.59
C LEU A 45 26.51 2.21 3.25
N ALA A 46 27.31 2.82 4.13
CA ALA A 46 26.99 4.13 4.72
C ALA A 46 26.84 5.19 3.61
N GLY A 47 25.87 6.11 3.78
CA GLY A 47 25.55 7.14 2.78
C GLY A 47 24.64 6.64 1.65
N THR A 48 24.22 5.38 1.64
CA THR A 48 23.21 4.91 0.67
C THR A 48 21.89 5.63 0.91
N PRO A 49 21.29 6.27 -0.11
CA PRO A 49 20.01 6.95 0.03
C PRO A 49 18.88 6.00 0.47
N VAL A 50 18.04 6.48 1.39
CA VAL A 50 16.84 5.79 1.86
C VAL A 50 15.63 6.56 1.37
N ILE A 51 14.77 5.90 0.59
CA ILE A 51 13.51 6.47 0.12
C ILE A 51 12.37 6.23 1.10
N CYS A 52 11.33 7.03 1.02
CA CYS A 52 10.12 6.90 1.84
C CYS A 52 9.47 5.51 1.70
N GLY A 53 9.45 4.97 0.47
CA GLY A 53 8.85 3.67 0.20
C GLY A 53 7.34 3.69 0.15
N GLY A 54 6.70 2.53 0.26
CA GLY A 54 5.26 2.41 0.15
C GLY A 54 4.72 1.12 0.75
N GLY A 55 3.39 1.03 0.84
CA GLY A 55 2.71 -0.18 1.28
C GLY A 55 2.95 -1.35 0.33
N ASP A 56 2.95 -2.57 0.89
CA ASP A 56 3.22 -3.83 0.18
C ASP A 56 2.34 -4.03 -1.06
N GLY A 57 1.04 -3.72 -0.99
CA GLY A 57 0.12 -3.83 -2.13
C GLY A 57 0.49 -2.92 -3.29
N SER A 58 0.81 -1.64 -3.02
CA SER A 58 1.25 -0.70 -4.06
C SER A 58 2.62 -1.07 -4.63
N CYS A 59 3.54 -1.56 -3.78
CA CYS A 59 4.84 -2.08 -4.22
C CYS A 59 4.69 -3.33 -5.09
N ALA A 60 3.79 -4.25 -4.73
CA ALA A 60 3.46 -5.42 -5.55
C ALA A 60 2.91 -5.01 -6.93
N GLY A 61 2.05 -3.98 -6.97
CA GLY A 61 1.57 -3.40 -8.23
C GLY A 61 2.71 -2.95 -9.14
N VAL A 62 3.70 -2.23 -8.60
CA VAL A 62 4.91 -1.85 -9.36
C VAL A 62 5.68 -3.09 -9.82
N GLY A 63 5.84 -4.08 -8.95
CA GLY A 63 6.56 -5.32 -9.26
C GLY A 63 5.98 -6.09 -10.45
N VAL A 64 4.67 -5.99 -10.70
CA VAL A 64 3.98 -6.59 -11.86
C VAL A 64 3.73 -5.59 -13.00
N GLY A 65 4.31 -4.41 -12.95
CA GLY A 65 4.23 -3.40 -14.01
C GLY A 65 2.95 -2.57 -14.02
N CYS A 66 2.13 -2.59 -12.98
CA CYS A 66 0.95 -1.75 -12.85
C CYS A 66 1.32 -0.33 -12.42
N VAL A 67 1.94 0.43 -13.32
CA VAL A 67 2.47 1.79 -13.06
C VAL A 67 1.80 2.87 -13.92
N ALA A 68 0.91 2.50 -14.82
CA ALA A 68 0.20 3.41 -15.71
C ALA A 68 -1.32 3.37 -15.43
N PRO A 69 -2.03 4.52 -15.62
CA PRO A 69 -3.48 4.56 -15.48
C PRO A 69 -4.19 3.50 -16.33
N GLY A 70 -5.17 2.83 -15.74
CA GLY A 70 -5.96 1.78 -16.40
C GLY A 70 -5.32 0.38 -16.31
N THR A 71 -4.13 0.25 -15.76
CA THR A 71 -3.55 -1.08 -15.48
C THR A 71 -4.16 -1.67 -14.21
N ALA A 72 -4.25 -3.00 -14.17
CA ALA A 72 -4.80 -3.73 -13.04
C ALA A 72 -4.01 -5.00 -12.76
N TYR A 73 -4.04 -5.46 -11.53
CA TYR A 73 -3.52 -6.79 -11.18
C TYR A 73 -4.45 -7.47 -10.16
N ASN A 74 -4.34 -8.79 -10.13
CA ASN A 74 -4.97 -9.61 -9.09
C ASN A 74 -3.88 -10.20 -8.21
N TYR A 75 -4.08 -10.08 -6.90
CA TYR A 75 -3.31 -10.82 -5.90
C TYR A 75 -4.16 -11.99 -5.40
N LEU A 76 -3.57 -13.18 -5.37
CA LEU A 76 -4.20 -14.39 -4.83
C LEU A 76 -3.25 -15.02 -3.79
N GLY A 77 -3.57 -14.76 -2.54
CA GLY A 77 -2.93 -15.37 -1.36
C GLY A 77 -3.97 -16.05 -0.49
N SER A 78 -3.78 -16.05 0.82
CA SER A 78 -4.82 -16.47 1.79
C SER A 78 -6.10 -15.64 1.65
N SER A 79 -5.95 -14.34 1.46
CA SER A 79 -6.95 -13.41 0.93
C SER A 79 -6.72 -13.14 -0.57
N SER A 80 -7.58 -12.34 -1.18
CA SER A 80 -7.40 -11.89 -2.57
C SER A 80 -7.86 -10.45 -2.71
N TRP A 81 -7.23 -9.72 -3.65
CA TRP A 81 -7.73 -8.42 -4.09
C TRP A 81 -7.46 -8.19 -5.56
N VAL A 82 -8.33 -7.40 -6.17
CA VAL A 82 -8.09 -6.79 -7.47
C VAL A 82 -7.82 -5.32 -7.24
N ALA A 83 -6.77 -4.81 -7.83
CA ALA A 83 -6.38 -3.41 -7.69
C ALA A 83 -6.10 -2.79 -9.06
N LEU A 84 -6.39 -1.49 -9.17
CA LEU A 84 -6.16 -0.70 -10.37
C LEU A 84 -5.18 0.43 -10.08
N THR A 85 -4.54 0.94 -11.12
CA THR A 85 -3.79 2.18 -11.08
C THR A 85 -4.62 3.27 -11.74
N VAL A 86 -4.92 4.34 -11.03
CA VAL A 86 -5.79 5.43 -11.49
C VAL A 86 -5.29 6.79 -11.03
N GLU A 87 -5.68 7.86 -11.73
CA GLU A 87 -5.34 9.24 -11.36
C GLU A 87 -6.38 9.87 -10.40
N LYS A 88 -7.59 9.30 -10.35
CA LYS A 88 -8.69 9.81 -9.53
C LYS A 88 -9.28 8.70 -8.67
N PRO A 89 -9.74 9.00 -7.46
CA PRO A 89 -10.34 7.99 -6.59
C PRO A 89 -11.62 7.41 -7.23
N ILE A 90 -11.81 6.12 -7.06
CA ILE A 90 -13.07 5.46 -7.37
C ILE A 90 -13.94 5.57 -6.13
N VAL A 91 -15.09 6.24 -6.26
CA VAL A 91 -16.11 6.34 -5.21
C VAL A 91 -17.21 5.34 -5.53
N ASP A 92 -17.29 4.28 -4.74
CA ASP A 92 -18.35 3.28 -4.83
C ASP A 92 -19.40 3.56 -3.75
N GLU A 93 -20.64 3.86 -4.15
CA GLU A 93 -21.75 4.16 -3.24
C GLU A 93 -22.05 3.00 -2.27
N GLN A 94 -21.76 1.78 -2.68
CA GLN A 94 -21.92 0.58 -1.84
C GLN A 94 -20.70 0.28 -0.96
N ARG A 95 -19.65 1.13 -1.01
CA ARG A 95 -18.44 1.04 -0.20
C ARG A 95 -17.70 -0.32 -0.30
N ARG A 96 -17.71 -0.93 -1.49
CA ARG A 96 -17.04 -2.22 -1.74
C ARG A 96 -15.56 -2.08 -2.08
N THR A 97 -15.12 -0.85 -2.37
CA THR A 97 -13.73 -0.54 -2.74
C THR A 97 -13.11 0.45 -1.77
N MET A 98 -11.81 0.33 -1.58
CA MET A 98 -10.99 1.28 -0.83
C MET A 98 -9.97 1.92 -1.77
N ASN A 99 -9.69 3.20 -1.57
CA ASN A 99 -8.66 3.91 -2.31
C ASN A 99 -7.40 4.05 -1.45
N TRP A 100 -6.27 3.64 -1.98
CA TRP A 100 -4.95 3.76 -1.38
C TRP A 100 -4.07 4.69 -2.19
N ALA A 101 -3.05 5.25 -1.56
CA ALA A 101 -1.99 5.93 -2.28
C ALA A 101 -1.15 4.92 -3.07
N HIS A 102 -0.86 5.23 -4.32
CA HIS A 102 0.09 4.45 -5.11
C HIS A 102 1.52 4.95 -4.87
N VAL A 103 2.53 4.08 -5.01
CA VAL A 103 3.94 4.50 -4.90
C VAL A 103 4.41 5.35 -6.10
N VAL A 104 3.70 5.27 -7.23
CA VAL A 104 3.91 6.21 -8.35
C VAL A 104 3.24 7.54 -7.97
N PRO A 105 3.99 8.66 -7.99
CA PRO A 105 3.46 9.96 -7.61
C PRO A 105 2.21 10.36 -8.39
N GLY A 106 1.22 10.91 -7.69
CA GLY A 106 -0.04 11.36 -8.30
C GLY A 106 -1.03 10.25 -8.64
N MET A 107 -0.67 8.97 -8.47
CA MET A 107 -1.56 7.84 -8.72
C MET A 107 -2.22 7.33 -7.45
N LEU A 108 -3.36 6.71 -7.63
CA LEU A 108 -4.12 6.01 -6.60
C LEU A 108 -4.22 4.53 -6.93
N HIS A 109 -4.46 3.75 -5.90
CA HIS A 109 -4.53 2.29 -5.92
C HIS A 109 -5.87 1.81 -5.34
N PRO A 110 -7.01 2.05 -6.03
CA PRO A 110 -8.28 1.49 -5.58
C PRO A 110 -8.25 -0.03 -5.65
N SER A 111 -8.77 -0.66 -4.61
CA SER A 111 -8.84 -2.12 -4.52
C SER A 111 -10.17 -2.60 -3.98
N GLY A 112 -10.62 -3.74 -4.52
CA GLY A 112 -11.69 -4.56 -3.95
C GLY A 112 -11.10 -5.85 -3.38
N THR A 113 -11.44 -6.19 -2.14
CA THR A 113 -10.83 -7.29 -1.41
C THR A 113 -11.81 -8.41 -1.09
N MET A 114 -11.28 -9.64 -1.06
CA MET A 114 -11.93 -10.82 -0.52
C MET A 114 -11.08 -11.37 0.62
N GLN A 115 -11.62 -11.42 1.83
CA GLN A 115 -10.88 -11.74 3.05
C GLN A 115 -10.41 -13.20 3.13
N ALA A 116 -11.13 -14.11 2.47
CA ALA A 116 -10.79 -15.53 2.41
C ALA A 116 -10.88 -16.02 0.96
N ALA A 117 -9.76 -16.36 0.36
CA ALA A 117 -9.65 -16.85 -1.01
C ALA A 117 -8.86 -18.16 -1.05
N GLY A 118 -7.53 -18.10 -1.15
CA GLY A 118 -6.68 -19.29 -1.09
C GLY A 118 -6.82 -20.07 0.23
N SER A 119 -7.07 -19.37 1.33
CA SER A 119 -7.35 -20.03 2.61
C SER A 119 -8.66 -20.87 2.56
N SER A 120 -9.70 -20.38 1.89
CA SER A 120 -10.94 -21.14 1.69
C SER A 120 -10.72 -22.37 0.81
N TYR A 121 -9.93 -22.22 -0.24
CA TYR A 121 -9.53 -23.33 -1.10
C TYR A 121 -8.75 -24.39 -0.33
N ASN A 122 -7.74 -23.97 0.44
CA ASN A 122 -6.96 -24.90 1.27
C ASN A 122 -7.84 -25.59 2.33
N TRP A 123 -8.76 -24.86 2.97
CA TRP A 123 -9.71 -25.46 3.91
C TRP A 123 -10.56 -26.54 3.23
N MET A 124 -11.11 -26.24 2.06
CA MET A 124 -11.92 -27.20 1.31
C MET A 124 -11.12 -28.45 0.92
N THR A 125 -9.90 -28.29 0.41
CA THR A 125 -9.04 -29.43 0.01
C THR A 125 -8.65 -30.31 1.21
N LEU A 126 -8.28 -29.69 2.34
CA LEU A 126 -7.90 -30.42 3.55
C LEU A 126 -9.08 -31.15 4.20
N GLN A 127 -10.30 -30.62 4.10
CA GLN A 127 -11.49 -31.20 4.73
C GLN A 127 -12.18 -32.26 3.86
N HIS A 128 -12.05 -32.19 2.53
CA HIS A 128 -12.89 -32.98 1.62
C HIS A 128 -12.13 -33.94 0.68
N TYR A 129 -10.81 -33.80 0.54
CA TYR A 129 -10.03 -34.57 -0.41
C TYR A 129 -8.91 -35.43 0.20
N PHE A 130 -8.69 -35.36 1.51
CA PHE A 130 -7.67 -36.15 2.23
C PHE A 130 -8.25 -37.01 3.37
N LEU A 131 -9.56 -37.32 3.33
CA LEU A 131 -10.20 -38.34 4.19
C LEU A 131 -10.42 -39.63 3.42
#